data_7b07fadb8f347fbd62e265c01908b8d5
#
_entry.id   7b07fadb8f347fbd62e265c01908b8d5
#
_cell.length_a   1.000
_cell.length_b   1.000
_cell.length_c   1.000
_cell.angle_alpha   90.00
_cell.angle_beta   90.00
_cell.angle_gamma   90.00
#
_symmetry.space_group_name_H-M   'P 1'
#
loop_
_entity.id
_entity.type
_entity.pdbx_description
1 polymer ?
#
loop_
_entity_poly.entity_id
_entity_poly.type
_entity_poly.pdbx_seq_one_letter_code
_entity_poly.pdbx_strand_id
1 'polypeptide(L)'
;MSADAWTAELETKGSVVFPPRRGRLAIRLAGFALLMVMSAWTNLDHWRNDDISGALGVLRLTALAAFVYGTGLTVWQLVTNRPVVKVDAEGITRGRSLRWSGITSIDDPTGPPGLRTVQIHPADRRARPLAIPQDNVSDLSALTPWLRSLHEEHRA
;
A
#
# COMPACT_ATOMS: atom_id res chain seq x y z
N MET A 1 -7.55 7.04 14.83
CA MET A 1 -8.90 6.48 15.10
C MET A 1 -8.69 5.21 15.89
N SER A 2 -9.43 5.02 16.96
CA SER A 2 -9.37 3.81 17.80
C SER A 2 -10.29 2.71 17.26
N ALA A 3 -10.14 1.47 17.75
CA ALA A 3 -11.02 0.35 17.41
C ALA A 3 -12.48 0.64 17.68
N ASP A 4 -12.78 1.32 18.81
CA ASP A 4 -14.14 1.71 19.17
C ASP A 4 -14.78 2.66 18.14
N ALA A 5 -14.01 3.58 17.58
CA ALA A 5 -14.49 4.49 16.53
C ALA A 5 -14.82 3.73 15.24
N TRP A 6 -14.06 2.68 14.89
CA TRP A 6 -14.37 1.84 13.73
C TRP A 6 -15.60 0.99 13.96
N THR A 7 -15.80 0.47 15.17
CA THR A 7 -17.01 -0.28 15.53
C THR A 7 -18.24 0.62 15.43
N ALA A 8 -18.20 1.81 16.02
CA ALA A 8 -19.31 2.78 15.93
C ALA A 8 -19.60 3.20 14.47
N GLU A 9 -18.56 3.35 13.64
CA GLU A 9 -18.73 3.66 12.22
C GLU A 9 -19.35 2.48 11.46
N LEU A 10 -18.93 1.25 11.75
CA LEU A 10 -19.48 0.03 11.16
C LEU A 10 -20.97 -0.12 11.50
N GLU A 11 -21.36 0.08 12.76
CA GLU A 11 -22.75 0.02 13.22
C GLU A 11 -23.62 1.11 12.57
N THR A 12 -23.09 2.33 12.43
CA THR A 12 -23.86 3.48 11.93
C THR A 12 -23.99 3.48 10.41
N LYS A 13 -22.87 3.15 9.69
CA LYS A 13 -22.79 3.26 8.23
C LYS A 13 -22.81 1.92 7.50
N GLY A 14 -22.78 0.80 8.24
CA GLY A 14 -22.67 -0.55 7.67
C GLY A 14 -21.32 -0.88 7.03
N SER A 15 -20.37 0.06 7.04
CA SER A 15 -19.03 -0.17 6.51
C SER A 15 -18.01 0.85 7.02
N VAL A 16 -16.77 0.40 7.18
CA VAL A 16 -15.62 1.25 7.51
C VAL A 16 -14.70 1.30 6.31
N VAL A 17 -14.29 2.50 5.93
CA VAL A 17 -13.48 2.75 4.75
C VAL A 17 -12.15 3.36 5.17
N PHE A 18 -11.05 2.70 4.77
CA PHE A 18 -9.68 3.16 5.03
C PHE A 18 -9.05 3.66 3.72
N PRO A 19 -9.10 4.95 3.44
CA PRO A 19 -8.48 5.52 2.25
C PRO A 19 -6.95 5.50 2.36
N PRO A 20 -6.23 5.41 1.24
CA PRO A 20 -4.78 5.52 1.24
C PRO A 20 -4.35 6.90 1.73
N ARG A 21 -3.28 6.96 2.51
CA ARG A 21 -2.74 8.20 3.07
C ARG A 21 -2.05 9.03 1.99
N ARG A 22 -2.78 9.98 1.43
CA ARG A 22 -2.27 10.89 0.38
C ARG A 22 -0.97 11.60 0.78
N GLY A 23 -0.80 11.96 2.05
CA GLY A 23 0.43 12.61 2.54
C GLY A 23 1.68 11.77 2.37
N ARG A 24 1.64 10.46 2.66
CA ARG A 24 2.78 9.57 2.43
C ARG A 24 3.08 9.38 0.95
N LEU A 25 2.05 9.27 0.14
CA LEU A 25 2.22 9.18 -1.32
C LEU A 25 2.81 10.46 -1.88
N ALA A 26 2.39 11.63 -1.38
CA ALA A 26 2.96 12.92 -1.77
C ALA A 26 4.44 13.05 -1.39
N ILE A 27 4.84 12.60 -0.19
CA ILE A 27 6.25 12.60 0.23
C ILE A 27 7.07 11.66 -0.66
N ARG A 28 6.57 10.45 -0.97
CA ARG A 28 7.23 9.53 -1.91
C ARG A 28 7.35 10.14 -3.30
N LEU A 29 6.28 10.77 -3.79
CA LEU A 29 6.30 11.45 -5.09
C LEU A 29 7.36 12.55 -5.12
N ALA A 30 7.42 13.40 -4.09
CA ALA A 30 8.42 14.46 -3.98
C ALA A 30 9.85 13.88 -3.96
N GLY A 31 10.08 12.79 -3.21
CA GLY A 31 11.37 12.10 -3.19
C GLY A 31 11.78 11.54 -4.54
N PHE A 32 10.90 10.79 -5.21
CA PHE A 32 11.19 10.26 -6.55
C PHE A 32 11.35 11.35 -7.60
N ALA A 33 10.53 12.41 -7.55
CA ALA A 33 10.65 13.53 -8.47
C ALA A 33 11.99 14.26 -8.30
N LEU A 34 12.41 14.49 -7.05
CA LEU A 34 13.72 15.09 -6.76
C LEU A 34 14.86 14.24 -7.30
N LEU A 35 14.86 12.94 -7.03
CA LEU A 35 15.88 12.00 -7.52
C LEU A 35 15.88 11.92 -9.05
N MET A 36 14.69 11.95 -9.67
CA MET A 36 14.55 11.98 -11.12
C MET A 36 15.18 13.24 -11.72
N VAL A 37 14.91 14.41 -11.15
CA VAL A 37 15.48 15.69 -11.61
C VAL A 37 16.99 15.70 -11.45
N MET A 38 17.50 15.28 -10.29
CA MET A 38 18.95 15.20 -10.06
C MET A 38 19.62 14.21 -11.02
N SER A 39 19.02 13.04 -11.23
CA SER A 39 19.54 12.04 -12.16
C SER A 39 19.49 12.52 -13.61
N ALA A 40 18.41 13.21 -14.02
CA ALA A 40 18.30 13.79 -15.36
C ALA A 40 19.35 14.87 -15.58
N TRP A 41 19.56 15.76 -14.60
CA TRP A 41 20.58 16.81 -14.67
C TRP A 41 21.98 16.22 -14.85
N THR A 42 22.33 15.25 -14.03
CA THR A 42 23.63 14.58 -14.11
C THR A 42 23.82 13.87 -15.44
N ASN A 43 22.79 13.21 -15.98
CA ASN A 43 22.86 12.56 -17.31
C ASN A 43 22.99 13.58 -18.43
N LEU A 44 22.29 14.71 -18.35
CA LEU A 44 22.37 15.77 -19.37
C LEU A 44 23.76 16.42 -19.43
N ASP A 45 24.39 16.62 -18.28
CA ASP A 45 25.74 17.16 -18.18
C ASP A 45 26.78 16.22 -18.81
N HIS A 46 26.65 14.93 -18.53
CA HIS A 46 27.52 13.89 -19.13
C HIS A 46 27.27 13.72 -20.63
N TRP A 47 26.04 13.85 -21.08
CA TRP A 47 25.70 13.77 -22.50
C TRP A 47 26.32 14.93 -23.31
N ARG A 48 26.37 16.11 -22.70
CA ARG A 48 27.05 17.26 -23.33
C ARG A 48 28.55 17.11 -23.41
N ASN A 49 29.16 16.31 -22.54
CA ASN A 49 30.58 16.09 -22.44
C ASN A 49 31.06 14.78 -23.11
N ASP A 50 30.21 14.12 -23.90
CA ASP A 50 30.50 12.85 -24.63
C ASP A 50 30.96 11.68 -23.75
N ASP A 51 30.66 11.68 -22.47
CA ASP A 51 31.13 10.68 -21.49
C ASP A 51 30.03 9.68 -21.07
N ILE A 52 29.27 9.16 -22.05
CA ILE A 52 28.22 8.15 -21.81
C ILE A 52 28.71 6.71 -21.98
N SER A 53 29.96 6.51 -22.35
CA SER A 53 30.50 5.19 -22.62
C SER A 53 30.84 4.43 -21.33
N GLY A 54 30.53 3.11 -21.33
CA GLY A 54 30.94 2.16 -20.29
C GLY A 54 29.86 1.83 -19.27
N ALA A 55 30.21 1.02 -18.26
CA ALA A 55 29.30 0.48 -17.24
C ALA A 55 28.63 1.57 -16.41
N LEU A 56 29.28 2.70 -16.16
CA LEU A 56 28.73 3.85 -15.45
C LEU A 56 27.61 4.54 -16.22
N GLY A 57 27.72 4.65 -17.55
CA GLY A 57 26.66 5.21 -18.39
C GLY A 57 25.39 4.34 -18.34
N VAL A 58 25.54 3.02 -18.44
CA VAL A 58 24.42 2.07 -18.31
C VAL A 58 23.76 2.17 -16.94
N LEU A 59 24.55 2.22 -15.87
CA LEU A 59 24.03 2.33 -14.50
C LEU A 59 23.22 3.61 -14.30
N ARG A 60 23.72 4.76 -14.80
CA ARG A 60 23.03 6.06 -14.72
C ARG A 60 21.70 6.07 -15.47
N LEU A 61 21.67 5.54 -16.69
CA LEU A 61 20.45 5.43 -17.49
C LEU A 61 19.43 4.49 -16.82
N THR A 62 19.90 3.38 -16.26
CA THR A 62 19.03 2.45 -15.51
C THR A 62 18.44 3.12 -14.27
N ALA A 63 19.24 3.88 -13.53
CA ALA A 63 18.77 4.63 -12.37
C ALA A 63 17.72 5.69 -12.76
N LEU A 64 17.96 6.45 -13.82
CA LEU A 64 17.00 7.41 -14.36
C LEU A 64 15.67 6.75 -14.75
N ALA A 65 15.75 5.63 -15.48
CA ALA A 65 14.57 4.86 -15.88
C ALA A 65 13.78 4.35 -14.65
N ALA A 66 14.47 3.88 -13.60
CA ALA A 66 13.86 3.44 -12.36
C ALA A 66 13.13 4.60 -11.64
N PHE A 67 13.73 5.80 -11.60
CA PHE A 67 13.09 6.98 -10.98
C PHE A 67 11.89 7.49 -11.78
N VAL A 68 11.96 7.49 -13.12
CA VAL A 68 10.83 7.82 -14.00
C VAL A 68 9.68 6.83 -13.78
N TYR A 69 10.00 5.54 -13.74
CA TYR A 69 9.01 4.50 -13.48
C TYR A 69 8.39 4.65 -12.08
N GLY A 70 9.20 4.84 -11.04
CA GLY A 70 8.73 5.05 -9.67
C GLY A 70 7.84 6.28 -9.51
N THR A 71 8.19 7.38 -10.17
CA THR A 71 7.39 8.61 -10.21
C THR A 71 6.06 8.35 -10.91
N GLY A 72 6.08 7.75 -12.10
CA GLY A 72 4.88 7.43 -12.87
C GLY A 72 3.92 6.51 -12.10
N LEU A 73 4.46 5.49 -11.42
CA LEU A 73 3.69 4.57 -10.59
C LEU A 73 3.04 5.26 -9.40
N THR A 74 3.76 6.20 -8.76
CA THR A 74 3.25 6.97 -7.62
C THR A 74 2.16 7.94 -8.05
N VAL A 75 2.33 8.62 -9.19
CA VAL A 75 1.29 9.47 -9.79
C VAL A 75 0.05 8.64 -10.13
N TRP A 76 0.24 7.49 -10.77
CA TRP A 76 -0.84 6.56 -11.07
C TRP A 76 -1.62 6.15 -9.82
N GLN A 77 -0.92 5.83 -8.73
CA GLN A 77 -1.54 5.50 -7.44
C GLN A 77 -2.33 6.65 -6.84
N LEU A 78 -1.82 7.89 -6.95
CA LEU A 78 -2.51 9.09 -6.49
C LEU A 78 -3.79 9.40 -7.28
N VAL A 79 -3.72 9.26 -8.62
CA VAL A 79 -4.84 9.59 -9.52
C VAL A 79 -5.92 8.50 -9.46
N THR A 80 -5.52 7.22 -9.36
CA THR A 80 -6.47 6.09 -9.45
C THR A 80 -7.18 5.78 -8.13
N ASN A 81 -6.94 6.54 -7.06
CA ASN A 81 -7.54 6.31 -5.72
C ASN A 81 -7.48 4.85 -5.24
N ARG A 82 -6.44 4.12 -5.58
CA ARG A 82 -6.30 2.68 -5.29
C ARG A 82 -5.87 2.39 -3.87
N PRO A 83 -6.13 1.18 -3.52
CA PRO A 83 -7.43 0.63 -3.19
C PRO A 83 -7.77 0.97 -1.77
N VAL A 84 -8.91 1.47 -1.63
CA VAL A 84 -9.58 1.65 -0.37
C VAL A 84 -9.75 0.28 0.26
N VAL A 85 -9.33 0.12 1.49
CA VAL A 85 -9.71 -1.05 2.28
C VAL A 85 -11.11 -0.74 2.83
N LYS A 86 -12.07 -1.56 2.51
CA LYS A 86 -13.44 -1.49 3.02
C LYS A 86 -13.70 -2.73 3.85
N VAL A 87 -14.19 -2.52 5.06
CA VAL A 87 -14.67 -3.58 5.95
C VAL A 87 -16.16 -3.38 6.14
N ASP A 88 -16.94 -4.42 5.88
CA ASP A 88 -18.39 -4.41 6.04
C ASP A 88 -18.88 -5.74 6.65
N ALA A 89 -20.21 -5.86 6.83
CA ALA A 89 -20.82 -7.06 7.40
C ALA A 89 -20.58 -8.33 6.56
N GLU A 90 -20.28 -8.19 5.27
CA GLU A 90 -20.04 -9.32 4.38
C GLU A 90 -18.57 -9.79 4.40
N GLY A 91 -17.63 -8.88 4.68
CA GLY A 91 -16.20 -9.19 4.65
C GLY A 91 -15.29 -8.00 4.50
N ILE A 92 -14.12 -8.27 3.92
CA ILE A 92 -13.06 -7.28 3.69
C ILE A 92 -12.83 -7.16 2.19
N THR A 93 -12.87 -5.94 1.69
CA THR A 93 -12.63 -5.63 0.28
C THR A 93 -11.38 -4.76 0.13
N ARG A 94 -10.43 -5.21 -0.70
CA ARG A 94 -9.29 -4.43 -1.17
C ARG A 94 -8.92 -4.86 -2.59
N GLY A 95 -9.54 -4.23 -3.58
CA GLY A 95 -9.42 -4.63 -4.99
C GLY A 95 -10.17 -5.94 -5.31
N ARG A 96 -10.19 -6.88 -4.39
CA ARG A 96 -11.06 -8.08 -4.37
C ARG A 96 -11.77 -8.16 -3.03
N SER A 97 -12.93 -8.78 -3.00
CA SER A 97 -13.69 -9.03 -1.79
C SER A 97 -13.34 -10.40 -1.21
N LEU A 98 -13.20 -10.46 0.12
CA LEU A 98 -13.01 -11.70 0.87
C LEU A 98 -14.06 -11.74 1.98
N ARG A 99 -15.01 -12.68 1.87
CA ARG A 99 -16.08 -12.85 2.85
C ARG A 99 -15.54 -13.38 4.18
N TRP A 100 -16.17 -13.02 5.28
CA TRP A 100 -15.78 -13.51 6.61
C TRP A 100 -15.71 -15.04 6.70
N SER A 101 -16.68 -15.76 6.11
CA SER A 101 -16.68 -17.22 6.03
C SER A 101 -15.53 -17.81 5.20
N GLY A 102 -14.92 -17.02 4.35
CA GLY A 102 -13.79 -17.39 3.51
C GLY A 102 -12.42 -17.03 4.09
N ILE A 103 -12.35 -16.57 5.34
CA ILE A 103 -11.10 -16.23 6.04
C ILE A 103 -10.71 -17.37 6.96
N THR A 104 -9.45 -17.80 6.90
CA THR A 104 -8.88 -18.80 7.81
C THR A 104 -8.14 -18.16 8.97
N SER A 105 -7.30 -17.17 8.70
CA SER A 105 -6.50 -16.49 9.71
C SER A 105 -6.17 -15.05 9.31
N ILE A 106 -5.92 -14.24 10.32
CA ILE A 106 -5.47 -12.86 10.19
C ILE A 106 -4.16 -12.76 10.95
N ASP A 107 -3.07 -12.51 10.23
CA ASP A 107 -1.73 -12.45 10.80
C ASP A 107 -1.47 -11.15 11.54
N ASP A 108 -0.45 -11.16 12.41
CA ASP A 108 0.04 -9.94 13.01
C ASP A 108 0.80 -9.08 11.99
N PRO A 109 0.88 -7.76 12.22
CA PRO A 109 1.57 -6.85 11.32
C PRO A 109 3.04 -7.22 11.15
N THR A 110 3.46 -7.56 9.95
CA THR A 110 4.83 -7.92 9.59
C THR A 110 5.47 -6.89 8.68
N GLY A 111 6.79 -6.77 8.73
CA GLY A 111 7.60 -5.87 7.91
C GLY A 111 8.26 -4.73 8.69
N PRO A 112 9.17 -3.99 8.03
CA PRO A 112 9.89 -2.88 8.65
C PRO A 112 8.96 -1.71 8.95
N PRO A 113 9.31 -0.83 9.91
CA PRO A 113 8.54 0.36 10.24
C PRO A 113 8.26 1.20 8.98
N GLY A 114 6.98 1.56 8.78
CA GLY A 114 6.53 2.32 7.59
C GLY A 114 6.12 1.46 6.39
N LEU A 115 6.45 0.17 6.36
CA LEU A 115 6.08 -0.79 5.30
C LEU A 115 5.37 -2.03 5.86
N ARG A 116 4.87 -1.96 7.09
CA ARG A 116 4.16 -3.08 7.71
C ARG A 116 2.88 -3.41 6.95
N THR A 117 2.59 -4.70 6.93
CA THR A 117 1.36 -5.24 6.31
C THR A 117 0.73 -6.29 7.21
N VAL A 118 -0.59 -6.31 7.27
CA VAL A 118 -1.38 -7.40 7.84
C VAL A 118 -1.81 -8.30 6.68
N GLN A 119 -1.56 -9.60 6.81
CA GLN A 119 -1.99 -10.58 5.82
C GLN A 119 -3.25 -11.30 6.32
N ILE A 120 -4.21 -11.45 5.42
CA ILE A 120 -5.46 -12.15 5.66
C ILE A 120 -5.48 -13.35 4.74
N HIS A 121 -5.46 -14.53 5.34
CA HIS A 121 -5.40 -15.79 4.61
C HIS A 121 -6.79 -16.29 4.27
N PRO A 122 -7.07 -16.53 2.98
CA PRO A 122 -8.32 -17.15 2.57
C PRO A 122 -8.35 -18.62 2.91
N ALA A 123 -9.55 -19.19 3.07
CA ALA A 123 -9.77 -20.61 3.29
C ALA A 123 -9.36 -21.45 2.06
N ASP A 124 -9.52 -20.89 0.87
CA ASP A 124 -8.96 -21.49 -0.34
C ASP A 124 -7.45 -21.27 -0.40
N ARG A 125 -6.68 -22.36 -0.21
CA ARG A 125 -5.22 -22.36 -0.26
C ARG A 125 -4.63 -21.93 -1.60
N ARG A 126 -5.41 -21.94 -2.68
CA ARG A 126 -4.98 -21.47 -4.01
C ARG A 126 -5.16 -19.97 -4.18
N ALA A 127 -6.00 -19.36 -3.36
CA ALA A 127 -6.21 -17.94 -3.39
C ALA A 127 -5.06 -17.21 -2.68
N ARG A 128 -4.60 -16.10 -3.28
CA ARG A 128 -3.53 -15.30 -2.68
C ARG A 128 -4.03 -14.60 -1.40
N PRO A 129 -3.19 -14.44 -0.35
CA PRO A 129 -3.53 -13.63 0.81
C PRO A 129 -3.93 -12.21 0.42
N LEU A 130 -4.84 -11.61 1.19
CA LEU A 130 -5.19 -10.21 1.05
C LEU A 130 -4.31 -9.41 2.02
N ALA A 131 -3.47 -8.52 1.49
CA ALA A 131 -2.55 -7.73 2.31
C ALA A 131 -3.12 -6.33 2.57
N ILE A 132 -3.17 -5.90 3.83
CA ILE A 132 -3.54 -4.54 4.23
C ILE A 132 -2.25 -3.81 4.64
N PRO A 133 -1.74 -2.86 3.84
CA PRO A 133 -0.52 -2.14 4.17
C PRO A 133 -0.79 -0.98 5.13
N GLN A 134 0.26 -0.57 5.83
CA GLN A 134 0.25 0.58 6.74
C GLN A 134 -0.07 1.91 6.02
N ASP A 135 0.00 1.94 4.71
CA ASP A 135 -0.39 3.12 3.92
C ASP A 135 -1.91 3.37 3.96
N ASN A 136 -2.73 2.34 4.20
CA ASN A 136 -4.18 2.48 4.36
C ASN A 136 -4.58 2.75 5.81
N VAL A 137 -3.95 2.07 6.76
CA VAL A 137 -4.32 2.16 8.18
C VAL A 137 -3.09 2.53 9.00
N SER A 138 -3.20 3.61 9.78
CA SER A 138 -2.06 4.10 10.59
C SER A 138 -1.62 3.15 11.66
N ASP A 139 -2.58 2.52 12.29
CA ASP A 139 -2.40 1.65 13.42
C ASP A 139 -2.86 0.24 13.08
N LEU A 140 -1.95 -0.52 12.47
CA LEU A 140 -2.19 -1.93 12.18
C LEU A 140 -2.25 -2.77 13.44
N SER A 141 -1.65 -2.31 14.53
CA SER A 141 -1.67 -3.02 15.81
C SER A 141 -3.04 -2.98 16.47
N ALA A 142 -3.79 -1.90 16.27
CA ALA A 142 -5.19 -1.79 16.68
C ALA A 142 -6.14 -2.47 15.67
N LEU A 143 -5.80 -2.44 14.37
CA LEU A 143 -6.62 -3.03 13.32
C LEU A 143 -6.71 -4.55 13.44
N THR A 144 -5.60 -5.23 13.70
CA THR A 144 -5.54 -6.69 13.71
C THR A 144 -6.48 -7.32 14.74
N PRO A 145 -6.44 -6.93 16.05
CA PRO A 145 -7.38 -7.47 17.03
C PRO A 145 -8.83 -7.12 16.71
N TRP A 146 -9.10 -5.92 16.18
CA TRP A 146 -10.44 -5.54 15.76
C TRP A 146 -10.97 -6.41 14.60
N LEU A 147 -10.16 -6.70 13.59
CA LEU A 147 -10.55 -7.61 12.51
C LEU A 147 -10.75 -9.05 13.00
N ARG A 148 -9.95 -9.50 13.97
CA ARG A 148 -10.10 -10.82 14.58
C ARG A 148 -11.41 -10.93 15.36
N SER A 149 -11.79 -9.91 16.14
CA SER A 149 -13.06 -9.91 16.85
C SER A 149 -14.25 -9.97 15.90
N LEU A 150 -14.22 -9.18 14.81
CA LEU A 150 -15.26 -9.25 13.78
C LEU A 150 -15.31 -10.61 13.09
N HIS A 151 -14.16 -11.22 12.82
CA HIS A 151 -14.11 -12.55 12.22
C HIS A 151 -14.70 -13.64 13.14
N GLU A 152 -14.40 -13.57 14.44
CA GLU A 152 -14.97 -14.48 15.44
C GLU A 152 -16.48 -14.31 15.55
N GLU A 153 -16.98 -13.07 15.58
CA GLU A 153 -18.41 -12.75 15.62
C GLU A 153 -19.17 -13.30 14.41
N HIS A 154 -18.60 -13.21 13.21
CA HIS A 154 -19.23 -13.69 11.98
C HIS A 154 -19.02 -15.19 11.71
N ARG A 155 -18.20 -15.85 12.51
CA ARG A 155 -17.97 -17.30 12.42
C ARG A 155 -18.89 -18.10 13.37
N ALA A 156 -19.41 -17.46 14.41
CA ALA A 156 -20.34 -18.04 15.37
C ALA A 156 -21.74 -18.21 14.75
#